data_607427d3973810ce900da9ebc052aa19
#
_entry.id   607427d3973810ce900da9ebc052aa19
#
_cell.length_a   1.000
_cell.length_b   1.000
_cell.length_c   1.000
_cell.angle_alpha   90.00
_cell.angle_beta   90.00
_cell.angle_gamma   90.00
#
_symmetry.space_group_name_H-M   'P 1'
#
loop_
_entity.id
_entity.type
_entity.pdbx_description
1 polymer ?
#
loop_
_entity_poly.entity_id
_entity_poly.type
_entity_poly.pdbx_seq_one_letter_code
_entity_poly.pdbx_strand_id
1 'polypeptide(L)'
;MKEKLAVLICTILISTIAQALTLPRAGDGKLTPEEKAKAIKMLLDSQTEFLSYVEKLSDAQWNARPIPFKWTVGETAEHIALSEGLLFGAVERALAAPINPDWETKSAGKEKILDNVLAARMGKAQAPEPIQPLKRKMSRAEIMTMYKDGRAKTLKFIETTDQPLKAHTLDHPFPVFGTLNAYQWLLYIPAHNLRHNKQIAEVMSNPAFPK
;
A
#
# COMPACT_ATOMS: atom_id res chain seq x y z
N MET A 1 14.89 85.52 -37.38
CA MET A 1 14.82 84.82 -36.09
C MET A 1 14.02 83.55 -36.29
N LYS A 2 14.71 82.38 -36.30
CA LYS A 2 14.12 81.04 -36.53
C LYS A 2 14.20 80.31 -35.18
N GLU A 3 13.09 80.07 -34.53
CA GLU A 3 13.03 79.26 -33.34
C GLU A 3 13.03 77.77 -33.74
N LYS A 4 13.92 77.03 -33.18
CA LYS A 4 14.01 75.56 -33.36
C LYS A 4 13.22 74.90 -32.23
N LEU A 5 12.13 74.27 -32.60
CA LEU A 5 11.32 73.44 -31.70
C LEU A 5 12.00 72.06 -31.54
N ALA A 6 12.53 71.77 -30.37
CA ALA A 6 13.10 70.47 -30.05
C ALA A 6 11.97 69.55 -29.58
N VAL A 7 11.69 68.51 -30.38
CA VAL A 7 10.74 67.42 -30.00
C VAL A 7 11.50 66.37 -29.21
N LEU A 8 11.16 66.28 -27.90
CA LEU A 8 11.68 65.27 -27.01
C LEU A 8 10.86 63.98 -27.15
N ILE A 9 11.41 62.97 -27.85
CA ILE A 9 10.80 61.65 -27.98
C ILE A 9 11.14 60.88 -26.71
N CYS A 10 10.14 60.70 -25.82
CA CYS A 10 10.26 59.90 -24.63
C CYS A 10 9.92 58.43 -24.98
N THR A 11 10.94 57.60 -25.21
CA THR A 11 10.80 56.17 -25.45
C THR A 11 10.53 55.47 -24.11
N ILE A 12 9.30 55.09 -23.88
CA ILE A 12 8.92 54.23 -22.75
C ILE A 12 9.30 52.81 -23.09
N LEU A 13 10.38 52.28 -22.49
CA LEU A 13 10.71 50.86 -22.51
C LEU A 13 9.70 50.10 -21.58
N ILE A 14 8.72 49.46 -22.16
CA ILE A 14 7.87 48.52 -21.46
C ILE A 14 8.66 47.22 -21.30
N SER A 15 9.29 47.06 -20.14
CA SER A 15 9.89 45.79 -19.74
C SER A 15 8.79 44.79 -19.38
N THR A 16 8.36 43.95 -20.29
CA THR A 16 7.51 42.79 -20.01
C THR A 16 8.31 41.78 -19.21
N ILE A 17 8.15 41.80 -17.88
CA ILE A 17 8.60 40.71 -17.02
C ILE A 17 7.67 39.53 -17.32
N ALA A 18 8.16 38.59 -18.15
CA ALA A 18 7.54 37.28 -18.28
C ALA A 18 7.70 36.57 -16.94
N GLN A 19 6.68 36.65 -16.08
CA GLN A 19 6.56 35.73 -14.96
C GLN A 19 6.37 34.32 -15.55
N ALA A 20 7.45 33.58 -15.63
CA ALA A 20 7.39 32.14 -15.85
C ALA A 20 6.57 31.57 -14.68
N LEU A 21 5.34 31.15 -14.94
CA LEU A 21 4.57 30.29 -14.06
C LEU A 21 5.42 29.03 -13.87
N THR A 22 6.22 29.01 -12.80
CA THR A 22 6.86 27.79 -12.34
C THR A 22 5.73 26.88 -11.88
N LEU A 23 5.32 25.95 -12.73
CA LEU A 23 4.54 24.79 -12.30
C LEU A 23 5.24 24.22 -11.06
N PRO A 24 4.50 23.82 -10.01
CA PRO A 24 5.11 23.21 -8.85
C PRO A 24 5.97 22.04 -9.37
N ARG A 25 7.26 22.11 -9.09
CA ARG A 25 8.19 21.06 -9.46
C ARG A 25 7.71 19.79 -8.76
N ALA A 26 7.44 18.72 -9.50
CA ALA A 26 7.15 17.42 -8.95
C ALA A 26 8.15 17.15 -7.82
N GLY A 27 7.68 16.74 -6.65
CA GLY A 27 8.55 16.35 -5.55
C GLY A 27 9.52 15.28 -6.02
N ASP A 28 10.61 15.05 -5.27
CA ASP A 28 11.60 14.01 -5.61
C ASP A 28 11.06 12.58 -5.47
N GLY A 29 9.78 12.41 -5.12
CA GLY A 29 9.13 11.11 -4.93
C GLY A 29 9.54 10.37 -3.65
N LYS A 30 10.40 10.97 -2.82
CA LYS A 30 10.80 10.42 -1.53
C LYS A 30 9.68 10.56 -0.51
N LEU A 31 9.74 9.71 0.51
CA LEU A 31 8.80 9.78 1.63
C LEU A 31 9.24 10.82 2.64
N THR A 32 8.26 11.52 3.20
CA THR A 32 8.50 12.34 4.39
C THR A 32 8.67 11.45 5.64
N PRO A 33 9.24 11.97 6.73
CA PRO A 33 9.29 11.25 8.01
C PRO A 33 7.90 10.79 8.48
N GLU A 34 6.86 11.60 8.27
CA GLU A 34 5.48 11.31 8.65
C GLU A 34 4.89 10.17 7.80
N GLU A 35 5.16 10.14 6.49
CA GLU A 35 4.76 9.04 5.60
C GLU A 35 5.42 7.73 6.01
N LYS A 36 6.72 7.75 6.35
CA LYS A 36 7.44 6.58 6.87
C LYS A 36 6.83 6.11 8.20
N ALA A 37 6.63 7.02 9.15
CA ALA A 37 6.05 6.73 10.45
C ALA A 37 4.62 6.14 10.32
N LYS A 38 3.80 6.69 9.41
CA LYS A 38 2.47 6.15 9.08
C LYS A 38 2.56 4.70 8.60
N ALA A 39 3.43 4.41 7.65
CA ALA A 39 3.58 3.07 7.10
C ALA A 39 4.04 2.06 8.17
N ILE A 40 5.05 2.42 8.97
CA ILE A 40 5.55 1.60 10.07
C ILE A 40 4.44 1.32 11.09
N LYS A 41 3.70 2.36 11.49
CA LYS A 41 2.58 2.20 12.43
C LYS A 41 1.53 1.25 11.89
N MET A 42 1.09 1.39 10.63
CA MET A 42 0.10 0.51 10.02
C MET A 42 0.58 -0.94 9.96
N LEU A 43 1.86 -1.17 9.65
CA LEU A 43 2.48 -2.50 9.63
C LEU A 43 2.47 -3.14 11.03
N LEU A 44 2.88 -2.39 12.05
CA LEU A 44 2.91 -2.86 13.43
C LEU A 44 1.50 -3.11 14.01
N ASP A 45 0.56 -2.20 13.77
CA ASP A 45 -0.82 -2.34 14.25
C ASP A 45 -1.48 -3.59 13.65
N SER A 46 -1.38 -3.77 12.33
CA SER A 46 -1.96 -4.93 11.65
C SER A 46 -1.33 -6.25 12.08
N GLN A 47 -0.02 -6.26 12.37
CA GLN A 47 0.68 -7.41 12.90
C GLN A 47 0.24 -7.73 14.34
N THR A 48 0.19 -6.73 15.20
CA THR A 48 -0.22 -6.89 16.60
C THR A 48 -1.62 -7.48 16.69
N GLU A 49 -2.56 -6.95 15.90
CA GLU A 49 -3.92 -7.45 15.86
C GLU A 49 -3.97 -8.90 15.33
N PHE A 50 -3.27 -9.21 14.23
CA PHE A 50 -3.20 -10.57 13.69
C PHE A 50 -2.67 -11.57 14.70
N LEU A 51 -1.52 -11.28 15.32
CA LEU A 51 -0.89 -12.16 16.30
C LEU A 51 -1.77 -12.37 17.52
N SER A 52 -2.52 -11.32 17.97
CA SER A 52 -3.45 -11.43 19.09
C SER A 52 -4.55 -12.48 18.85
N TYR A 53 -4.97 -12.64 17.59
CA TYR A 53 -5.95 -13.66 17.22
C TYR A 53 -5.36 -15.06 17.14
N VAL A 54 -4.14 -15.22 16.60
CA VAL A 54 -3.69 -16.54 16.15
C VAL A 54 -2.70 -17.24 17.08
N GLU A 55 -1.93 -16.52 17.90
CA GLU A 55 -0.83 -17.14 18.66
C GLU A 55 -1.29 -18.16 19.72
N LYS A 56 -2.45 -17.95 20.32
CA LYS A 56 -2.96 -18.76 21.44
C LYS A 56 -4.02 -19.79 21.04
N LEU A 57 -4.34 -19.92 19.75
CA LEU A 57 -5.36 -20.86 19.30
C LEU A 57 -4.91 -22.32 19.49
N SER A 58 -5.83 -23.18 19.89
CA SER A 58 -5.66 -24.63 19.78
C SER A 58 -5.71 -25.06 18.31
N ASP A 59 -5.26 -26.29 18.02
CA ASP A 59 -5.35 -26.85 16.66
C ASP A 59 -6.81 -27.02 16.22
N ALA A 60 -7.71 -27.33 17.16
CA ALA A 60 -9.15 -27.38 16.89
C ALA A 60 -9.68 -26.02 16.45
N GLN A 61 -9.30 -24.93 17.13
CA GLN A 61 -9.67 -23.57 16.79
C GLN A 61 -9.07 -23.10 15.46
N TRP A 62 -7.79 -23.43 15.23
CA TRP A 62 -7.08 -23.09 13.99
C TRP A 62 -7.76 -23.69 12.75
N ASN A 63 -8.25 -24.93 12.85
CA ASN A 63 -8.85 -25.67 11.76
C ASN A 63 -10.40 -25.62 11.75
N ALA A 64 -11.02 -24.96 12.71
CA ALA A 64 -12.47 -24.86 12.77
C ALA A 64 -13.07 -24.12 11.57
N ARG A 65 -14.15 -24.69 11.01
CA ARG A 65 -14.95 -24.08 9.93
C ARG A 65 -16.40 -23.88 10.37
N PRO A 66 -16.65 -22.93 11.29
CA PRO A 66 -17.99 -22.69 11.83
C PRO A 66 -18.95 -22.09 10.79
N ILE A 67 -18.42 -21.49 9.72
CA ILE A 67 -19.20 -20.89 8.65
C ILE A 67 -18.88 -21.66 7.35
N PRO A 68 -19.87 -22.37 6.76
CA PRO A 68 -19.68 -23.11 5.51
C PRO A 68 -19.09 -22.22 4.39
N PHE A 69 -18.23 -22.79 3.57
CA PHE A 69 -17.60 -22.12 2.43
C PHE A 69 -16.72 -20.89 2.74
N LYS A 70 -16.54 -20.52 4.02
CA LYS A 70 -15.54 -19.53 4.44
C LYS A 70 -14.24 -20.21 4.86
N TRP A 71 -13.16 -19.50 4.73
CA TRP A 71 -11.86 -19.97 5.21
C TRP A 71 -11.85 -20.13 6.73
N THR A 72 -11.09 -21.12 7.19
CA THR A 72 -10.74 -21.26 8.62
C THR A 72 -9.78 -20.15 9.02
N VAL A 73 -9.49 -20.04 10.32
CA VAL A 73 -8.45 -19.12 10.79
C VAL A 73 -7.10 -19.49 10.18
N GLY A 74 -6.75 -20.79 10.14
CA GLY A 74 -5.51 -21.26 9.55
C GLY A 74 -5.38 -20.97 8.06
N GLU A 75 -6.43 -21.17 7.28
CA GLU A 75 -6.46 -20.84 5.85
C GLU A 75 -6.31 -19.32 5.62
N THR A 76 -6.94 -18.52 6.46
CA THR A 76 -6.82 -17.06 6.39
C THR A 76 -5.40 -16.62 6.76
N ALA A 77 -4.79 -17.24 7.78
CA ALA A 77 -3.40 -16.96 8.17
C ALA A 77 -2.40 -17.35 7.05
N GLU A 78 -2.58 -18.52 6.40
CA GLU A 78 -1.77 -18.91 5.24
C GLU A 78 -1.87 -17.89 4.12
N HIS A 79 -3.10 -17.45 3.78
CA HIS A 79 -3.31 -16.42 2.77
C HIS A 79 -2.62 -15.10 3.12
N ILE A 80 -2.70 -14.64 4.36
CA ILE A 80 -2.00 -13.42 4.82
C ILE A 80 -0.49 -13.58 4.65
N ALA A 81 0.09 -14.69 5.10
CA ALA A 81 1.53 -14.96 5.01
C ALA A 81 2.03 -14.98 3.57
N LEU A 82 1.29 -15.63 2.66
CA LEU A 82 1.61 -15.65 1.24
C LEU A 82 1.49 -14.25 0.60
N SER A 83 0.52 -13.48 1.05
CA SER A 83 0.28 -12.12 0.54
C SER A 83 1.37 -11.13 0.94
N GLU A 84 2.03 -11.29 2.11
CA GLU A 84 3.19 -10.47 2.50
C GLU A 84 4.26 -10.48 1.38
N GLY A 85 4.65 -11.67 0.94
CA GLY A 85 5.67 -11.82 -0.11
C GLY A 85 5.20 -11.33 -1.49
N LEU A 86 3.95 -11.64 -1.88
CA LEU A 86 3.40 -11.21 -3.17
C LEU A 86 3.33 -9.70 -3.30
N LEU A 87 2.82 -9.02 -2.26
CA LEU A 87 2.62 -7.57 -2.25
C LEU A 87 3.97 -6.83 -2.11
N PHE A 88 4.89 -7.33 -1.29
CA PHE A 88 6.24 -6.78 -1.24
C PHE A 88 6.96 -6.95 -2.59
N GLY A 89 6.79 -8.08 -3.27
CA GLY A 89 7.26 -8.25 -4.64
C GLY A 89 6.67 -7.24 -5.64
N ALA A 90 5.46 -6.71 -5.40
CA ALA A 90 4.91 -5.62 -6.21
C ALA A 90 5.64 -4.29 -5.94
N VAL A 91 6.04 -4.02 -4.67
CA VAL A 91 6.91 -2.88 -4.34
C VAL A 91 8.24 -2.99 -5.09
N GLU A 92 8.88 -4.17 -5.05
CA GLU A 92 10.16 -4.41 -5.73
C GLU A 92 10.03 -4.25 -7.26
N ARG A 93 8.95 -4.74 -7.87
CA ARG A 93 8.69 -4.55 -9.31
C ARG A 93 8.40 -3.09 -9.68
N ALA A 94 7.67 -2.37 -8.85
CA ALA A 94 7.46 -0.94 -9.08
C ALA A 94 8.81 -0.19 -9.07
N LEU A 95 9.67 -0.47 -8.11
CA LEU A 95 11.01 0.14 -8.01
C LEU A 95 11.96 -0.25 -9.14
N ALA A 96 11.81 -1.45 -9.71
CA ALA A 96 12.58 -1.89 -10.87
C ALA A 96 12.15 -1.19 -12.18
N ALA A 97 10.93 -0.62 -12.21
CA ALA A 97 10.46 0.15 -13.35
C ALA A 97 11.12 1.55 -13.37
N PRO A 98 11.28 2.17 -14.54
CA PRO A 98 11.72 3.57 -14.62
C PRO A 98 10.80 4.51 -13.83
N ILE A 99 11.35 5.66 -13.41
CA ILE A 99 10.54 6.75 -12.84
C ILE A 99 9.43 7.13 -13.83
N ASN A 100 8.21 7.16 -13.34
CA ASN A 100 7.05 7.57 -14.13
C ASN A 100 6.90 9.11 -14.04
N PRO A 101 7.06 9.87 -15.13
CA PRO A 101 6.95 11.32 -15.09
C PRO A 101 5.57 11.82 -14.63
N ASP A 102 4.52 11.00 -14.79
CA ASP A 102 3.15 11.34 -14.45
C ASP A 102 2.71 10.72 -13.10
N TRP A 103 3.64 10.29 -12.26
CA TRP A 103 3.33 9.53 -11.05
C TRP A 103 2.36 10.25 -10.10
N GLU A 104 2.50 11.57 -9.94
CA GLU A 104 1.64 12.36 -9.06
C GLU A 104 0.17 12.27 -9.49
N THR A 105 -0.08 12.45 -10.79
CA THR A 105 -1.44 12.39 -11.35
C THR A 105 -2.01 10.98 -11.34
N LYS A 106 -1.20 9.99 -11.77
CA LYS A 106 -1.66 8.59 -11.91
C LYS A 106 -1.95 7.91 -10.58
N SER A 107 -1.22 8.27 -9.52
CA SER A 107 -1.37 7.68 -8.19
C SER A 107 -2.15 8.55 -7.20
N ALA A 108 -2.66 9.72 -7.61
CA ALA A 108 -3.38 10.64 -6.75
C ALA A 108 -4.60 10.00 -6.08
N GLY A 109 -4.73 10.20 -4.76
CA GLY A 109 -5.91 9.79 -3.98
C GLY A 109 -6.06 8.27 -3.75
N LYS A 110 -5.09 7.45 -4.17
CA LYS A 110 -5.18 5.99 -4.05
C LYS A 110 -5.08 5.48 -2.62
N GLU A 111 -4.45 6.22 -1.71
CA GLU A 111 -4.45 5.89 -0.27
C GLU A 111 -5.87 5.77 0.28
N LYS A 112 -6.77 6.69 -0.11
CA LYS A 112 -8.19 6.63 0.29
C LYS A 112 -8.90 5.39 -0.25
N ILE A 113 -8.54 4.94 -1.47
CA ILE A 113 -9.08 3.71 -2.04
C ILE A 113 -8.60 2.50 -1.23
N LEU A 114 -7.32 2.45 -0.87
CA LEU A 114 -6.77 1.38 -0.05
C LEU A 114 -7.47 1.31 1.32
N ASP A 115 -7.67 2.44 1.98
CA ASP A 115 -8.36 2.52 3.27
C ASP A 115 -9.84 2.07 3.14
N ASN A 116 -10.55 2.55 2.12
CA ASN A 116 -11.99 2.30 1.96
C ASN A 116 -12.30 0.92 1.38
N VAL A 117 -11.59 0.48 0.34
CA VAL A 117 -11.88 -0.78 -0.37
C VAL A 117 -11.36 -1.99 0.39
N LEU A 118 -10.13 -1.91 0.90
CA LEU A 118 -9.52 -3.02 1.62
C LEU A 118 -10.04 -3.11 3.06
N ALA A 119 -9.92 -2.04 3.82
CA ALA A 119 -10.30 -2.05 5.24
C ALA A 119 -11.82 -2.21 5.44
N ALA A 120 -12.65 -1.65 4.56
CA ALA A 120 -14.11 -1.80 4.61
C ALA A 120 -14.62 -3.13 4.04
N ARG A 121 -13.76 -3.99 3.49
CA ARG A 121 -14.14 -5.26 2.84
C ARG A 121 -15.18 -5.11 1.73
N MET A 122 -15.15 -4.00 1.01
CA MET A 122 -16.05 -3.76 -0.12
C MET A 122 -15.68 -4.70 -1.28
N GLY A 123 -16.67 -5.45 -1.74
CA GLY A 123 -16.52 -6.41 -2.83
C GLY A 123 -15.90 -7.76 -2.42
N LYS A 124 -16.20 -8.79 -3.23
CA LYS A 124 -15.59 -10.12 -3.15
C LYS A 124 -14.64 -10.26 -4.33
N ALA A 125 -13.35 -10.42 -4.07
CA ALA A 125 -12.37 -10.81 -5.07
C ALA A 125 -11.91 -12.23 -4.76
N GLN A 126 -11.80 -13.07 -5.80
CA GLN A 126 -11.16 -14.37 -5.65
C GLN A 126 -9.65 -14.13 -5.51
N ALA A 127 -9.04 -14.76 -4.50
CA ALA A 127 -7.59 -14.70 -4.33
C ALA A 127 -6.89 -15.30 -5.57
N PRO A 128 -5.86 -14.65 -6.11
CA PRO A 128 -5.03 -15.24 -7.15
C PRO A 128 -4.44 -16.56 -6.71
N GLU A 129 -4.21 -17.47 -7.66
CA GLU A 129 -3.73 -18.83 -7.36
C GLU A 129 -2.50 -18.87 -6.43
N PRO A 130 -1.46 -18.02 -6.61
CA PRO A 130 -0.25 -18.09 -5.77
C PRO A 130 -0.47 -17.84 -4.29
N ILE A 131 -1.59 -17.21 -3.91
CA ILE A 131 -1.94 -16.88 -2.52
C ILE A 131 -3.22 -17.58 -2.04
N GLN A 132 -3.73 -18.56 -2.80
CA GLN A 132 -4.82 -19.41 -2.32
C GLN A 132 -4.31 -20.37 -1.24
N PRO A 133 -5.00 -20.47 -0.09
CA PRO A 133 -4.62 -21.39 0.98
C PRO A 133 -4.82 -22.86 0.57
N LEU A 134 -4.25 -23.78 1.36
CA LEU A 134 -4.36 -25.24 1.23
C LEU A 134 -3.68 -25.88 0.00
N LYS A 135 -3.10 -25.12 -0.89
CA LYS A 135 -2.39 -25.71 -2.03
C LYS A 135 -0.98 -26.19 -1.69
N ARG A 136 -0.39 -25.68 -0.61
CA ARG A 136 1.01 -25.92 -0.24
C ARG A 136 1.22 -26.87 0.93
N LYS A 137 0.18 -27.33 1.60
CA LYS A 137 0.24 -28.21 2.78
C LYS A 137 1.23 -27.71 3.85
N MET A 138 1.23 -26.40 4.12
CA MET A 138 2.12 -25.79 5.09
C MET A 138 1.63 -26.08 6.51
N SER A 139 2.54 -26.39 7.41
CA SER A 139 2.26 -26.44 8.85
C SER A 139 2.00 -25.03 9.41
N ARG A 140 1.33 -24.96 10.55
CA ARG A 140 1.12 -23.68 11.27
C ARG A 140 2.44 -22.97 11.56
N ALA A 141 3.48 -23.71 11.96
CA ALA A 141 4.79 -23.14 12.24
C ALA A 141 5.42 -22.49 11.00
N GLU A 142 5.36 -23.15 9.85
CA GLU A 142 5.85 -22.61 8.57
C GLU A 142 5.07 -21.34 8.17
N ILE A 143 3.75 -21.33 8.29
CA ILE A 143 2.90 -20.17 8.02
C ILE A 143 3.31 -18.99 8.90
N MET A 144 3.45 -19.23 10.21
CA MET A 144 3.79 -18.16 11.17
C MET A 144 5.20 -17.62 10.97
N THR A 145 6.16 -18.48 10.64
CA THR A 145 7.53 -18.09 10.28
C THR A 145 7.52 -17.24 9.01
N MET A 146 6.88 -17.70 7.95
CA MET A 146 6.77 -16.96 6.68
C MET A 146 6.16 -15.56 6.89
N TYR A 147 5.09 -15.46 7.69
CA TYR A 147 4.48 -14.19 8.01
C TYR A 147 5.44 -13.26 8.74
N LYS A 148 6.06 -13.74 9.83
CA LYS A 148 6.98 -12.93 10.65
C LYS A 148 8.20 -12.45 9.85
N ASP A 149 8.77 -13.32 9.05
CA ASP A 149 9.93 -12.98 8.19
C ASP A 149 9.55 -11.97 7.10
N GLY A 150 8.42 -12.17 6.43
CA GLY A 150 7.91 -11.23 5.44
C GLY A 150 7.65 -9.84 6.03
N ARG A 151 7.01 -9.79 7.19
CA ARG A 151 6.74 -8.53 7.90
C ARG A 151 8.02 -7.84 8.37
N ALA A 152 8.99 -8.59 8.90
CA ALA A 152 10.28 -8.05 9.30
C ALA A 152 11.06 -7.48 8.11
N LYS A 153 11.02 -8.16 6.94
CA LYS A 153 11.60 -7.65 5.68
C LYS A 153 10.98 -6.32 5.30
N THR A 154 9.64 -6.22 5.32
CA THR A 154 8.93 -5.00 4.95
C THR A 154 9.22 -3.84 5.90
N LEU A 155 9.21 -4.09 7.22
CA LEU A 155 9.56 -3.09 8.23
C LEU A 155 10.98 -2.58 8.04
N LYS A 156 11.96 -3.48 7.92
CA LYS A 156 13.35 -3.08 7.69
C LYS A 156 13.51 -2.26 6.41
N PHE A 157 12.82 -2.63 5.35
CA PHE A 157 12.86 -1.89 4.09
C PHE A 157 12.37 -0.45 4.26
N ILE A 158 11.19 -0.23 4.87
CA ILE A 158 10.64 1.13 5.02
C ILE A 158 11.45 1.98 6.00
N GLU A 159 12.07 1.38 7.01
CA GLU A 159 12.94 2.08 7.95
C GLU A 159 14.21 2.61 7.26
N THR A 160 14.80 1.81 6.36
CA THR A 160 16.13 2.09 5.81
C THR A 160 16.13 2.69 4.41
N THR A 161 15.01 2.62 3.67
CA THR A 161 14.97 3.12 2.29
C THR A 161 14.97 4.65 2.22
N ASP A 162 15.72 5.18 1.27
CA ASP A 162 15.71 6.59 0.83
C ASP A 162 15.31 6.72 -0.65
N GLN A 163 14.85 5.61 -1.25
CA GLN A 163 14.41 5.57 -2.64
C GLN A 163 13.16 6.42 -2.87
N PRO A 164 12.96 6.95 -4.07
CA PRO A 164 11.80 7.78 -4.42
C PRO A 164 10.55 6.92 -4.67
N LEU A 165 10.04 6.26 -3.61
CA LEU A 165 8.95 5.28 -3.71
C LEU A 165 7.70 5.79 -4.44
N LYS A 166 7.41 7.09 -4.33
CA LYS A 166 6.24 7.69 -4.99
C LYS A 166 6.44 7.89 -6.49
N ALA A 167 7.69 8.00 -6.96
CA ALA A 167 7.99 8.23 -8.36
C ALA A 167 7.96 6.94 -9.22
N HIS A 168 7.99 5.77 -8.60
CA HIS A 168 7.93 4.47 -9.27
C HIS A 168 6.54 3.89 -9.17
N THR A 169 5.95 3.51 -10.29
CA THR A 169 4.56 3.05 -10.37
C THR A 169 4.44 1.67 -11.01
N LEU A 170 3.39 0.95 -10.62
CA LEU A 170 3.01 -0.33 -11.20
C LEU A 170 1.49 -0.42 -11.25
N ASP A 171 0.94 -0.85 -12.39
CA ASP A 171 -0.49 -1.05 -12.54
C ASP A 171 -0.96 -2.25 -11.70
N HIS A 172 -2.10 -2.08 -11.03
CA HIS A 172 -2.70 -3.13 -10.26
C HIS A 172 -3.52 -4.05 -11.19
N PRO A 173 -3.45 -5.41 -11.02
CA PRO A 173 -4.22 -6.33 -11.86
C PRO A 173 -5.74 -6.16 -11.75
N PHE A 174 -6.25 -5.60 -10.64
CA PHE A 174 -7.66 -5.23 -10.52
C PHE A 174 -7.86 -3.76 -10.89
N PRO A 175 -8.65 -3.47 -11.95
CA PRO A 175 -8.80 -2.10 -12.49
C PRO A 175 -9.28 -1.06 -11.48
N VAL A 176 -10.02 -1.47 -10.43
CA VAL A 176 -10.52 -0.57 -9.38
C VAL A 176 -9.39 0.19 -8.66
N PHE A 177 -8.19 -0.38 -8.59
CA PHE A 177 -7.03 0.27 -8.00
C PHE A 177 -6.24 1.11 -9.01
N GLY A 178 -6.29 0.77 -10.30
CA GLY A 178 -5.54 1.45 -11.35
C GLY A 178 -4.02 1.39 -11.12
N THR A 179 -3.34 2.50 -11.37
CA THR A 179 -1.90 2.63 -11.15
C THR A 179 -1.62 2.98 -9.69
N LEU A 180 -0.76 2.22 -9.02
CA LEU A 180 -0.26 2.49 -7.67
C LEU A 180 1.23 2.79 -7.72
N ASN A 181 1.70 3.73 -6.90
CA ASN A 181 3.13 3.92 -6.69
C ASN A 181 3.69 2.91 -5.66
N ALA A 182 5.02 2.78 -5.56
CA ALA A 182 5.65 1.79 -4.69
C ALA A 182 5.30 2.01 -3.20
N TYR A 183 5.08 3.26 -2.76
CA TYR A 183 4.61 3.54 -1.41
C TYR A 183 3.17 3.03 -1.19
N GLN A 184 2.30 3.21 -2.16
CA GLN A 184 0.92 2.71 -2.08
C GLN A 184 0.86 1.18 -2.12
N TRP A 185 1.70 0.51 -2.90
CA TRP A 185 1.89 -0.93 -2.84
C TRP A 185 2.36 -1.40 -1.45
N LEU A 186 3.25 -0.63 -0.81
CA LEU A 186 3.69 -0.92 0.55
C LEU A 186 2.54 -0.75 1.56
N LEU A 187 1.74 0.31 1.46
CA LEU A 187 0.55 0.52 2.32
C LEU A 187 -0.54 -0.54 2.08
N TYR A 188 -0.57 -1.16 0.89
CA TYR A 188 -1.49 -2.24 0.60
C TYR A 188 -1.25 -3.45 1.53
N ILE A 189 -0.01 -3.73 1.93
CA ILE A 189 0.34 -4.87 2.79
C ILE A 189 -0.43 -4.83 4.13
N PRO A 190 -0.30 -3.79 4.98
CA PRO A 190 -1.04 -3.73 6.24
C PRO A 190 -2.55 -3.58 6.03
N ALA A 191 -3.01 -2.87 5.01
CA ALA A 191 -4.43 -2.72 4.71
C ALA A 191 -5.07 -4.07 4.34
N HIS A 192 -4.38 -4.90 3.56
CA HIS A 192 -4.79 -6.26 3.22
C HIS A 192 -4.81 -7.16 4.47
N ASN A 193 -3.79 -7.09 5.31
CA ASN A 193 -3.74 -7.83 6.57
C ASN A 193 -4.94 -7.45 7.46
N LEU A 194 -5.23 -6.16 7.67
CA LEU A 194 -6.38 -5.68 8.44
C LEU A 194 -7.72 -6.19 7.88
N ARG A 195 -7.87 -6.24 6.55
CA ARG A 195 -9.05 -6.84 5.92
C ARG A 195 -9.27 -8.27 6.36
N HIS A 196 -8.19 -9.06 6.41
CA HIS A 196 -8.24 -10.47 6.78
C HIS A 196 -8.27 -10.69 8.29
N ASN A 197 -7.74 -9.78 9.10
CA ASN A 197 -7.95 -9.76 10.55
C ASN A 197 -9.44 -9.69 10.89
N LYS A 198 -10.19 -8.81 10.21
CA LYS A 198 -11.66 -8.75 10.37
C LYS A 198 -12.36 -10.05 9.96
N GLN A 199 -11.83 -10.76 8.96
CA GLN A 199 -12.35 -12.06 8.55
C GLN A 199 -12.09 -13.13 9.62
N ILE A 200 -10.91 -13.13 10.23
CA ILE A 200 -10.59 -14.00 11.37
C ILE A 200 -11.54 -13.72 12.54
N ALA A 201 -11.68 -12.45 12.91
CA ALA A 201 -12.60 -12.05 13.99
C ALA A 201 -14.06 -12.50 13.72
N GLU A 202 -14.53 -12.41 12.47
CA GLU A 202 -15.85 -12.89 12.06
C GLU A 202 -16.00 -14.42 12.28
N VAL A 203 -14.98 -15.19 11.92
CA VAL A 203 -14.96 -16.66 12.13
C VAL A 203 -14.96 -16.99 13.62
N MET A 204 -14.11 -16.32 14.40
CA MET A 204 -13.98 -16.56 15.84
C MET A 204 -15.21 -16.12 16.65
N SER A 205 -15.96 -15.13 16.17
CA SER A 205 -17.19 -14.66 16.83
C SER A 205 -18.41 -15.58 16.58
N ASN A 206 -18.30 -16.57 15.70
CA ASN A 206 -19.39 -17.48 15.41
C ASN A 206 -19.69 -18.36 16.62
N PRO A 207 -20.98 -18.55 17.01
CA PRO A 207 -21.34 -19.42 18.16
C PRO A 207 -20.85 -20.87 18.05
N ALA A 208 -20.64 -21.39 16.84
CA ALA A 208 -20.11 -22.73 16.60
C ALA A 208 -18.57 -22.80 16.59
N PHE A 209 -17.87 -21.69 16.86
CA PHE A 209 -16.41 -21.70 17.00
C PHE A 209 -16.01 -22.39 18.31
N PRO A 210 -15.03 -23.31 18.33
CA PRO A 210 -14.60 -24.02 19.54
C PRO A 210 -14.13 -23.04 20.64
N LYS A 211 -14.52 -23.35 21.89
CA LYS A 211 -14.09 -22.60 23.08
C LYS A 211 -12.75 -23.04 23.58
#